data_108bb79511350f0d56f13072f5dece83
#
_entry.id   108bb79511350f0d56f13072f5dece83
#
_cell.length_a   1.000
_cell.length_b   1.000
_cell.length_c   1.000
_cell.angle_alpha   90.00
_cell.angle_beta   90.00
_cell.angle_gamma   90.00
#
_symmetry.space_group_name_H-M   'P 1'
#
loop_
_entity.id
_entity.type
_entity.pdbx_description
1 polymer ?
#
loop_
_entity_poly.entity_id
_entity_poly.type
_entity_poly.pdbx_seq_one_letter_code
_entity_poly.pdbx_strand_id
1 'polypeptide(L)'
;MMKTSNENWDLKLNIRTSVYDYSQEDYQNYGYDPTPYIVLEELVKLDMLKKDDVVVDYGCGKGRIGFFLNNQIGCKVIGVDHNKRLLKKAENNLENYGYTNDITFVYSKAEEYMPDDANCFYLFNPFSTKIFRQVLRKIEESRKNNPRDILIFFYYSTIEYKMYLPTEKRLELIKSIEFSKETINDINPAKLEVFRLK
;
A
#
# COMPACT_ATOMS: atom_id res chain seq x y z
N MET A 1 -1.56 -21.09 -22.45
CA MET A 1 -1.41 -19.69 -22.02
C MET A 1 -0.66 -19.69 -20.71
N MET A 2 0.52 -19.07 -20.61
CA MET A 2 1.17 -18.84 -19.32
C MET A 2 0.31 -17.84 -18.55
N LYS A 3 -0.15 -18.22 -17.35
CA LYS A 3 -0.82 -17.28 -16.44
C LYS A 3 0.15 -16.18 -16.07
N THR A 4 -0.29 -14.93 -16.06
CA THR A 4 0.52 -13.80 -15.59
C THR A 4 0.90 -14.03 -14.11
N SER A 5 2.00 -13.45 -13.65
CA SER A 5 2.41 -13.55 -12.23
C SER A 5 1.30 -13.12 -11.28
N ASN A 6 0.51 -12.10 -11.68
CA ASN A 6 -0.64 -11.59 -10.93
C ASN A 6 -1.75 -12.65 -10.72
N GLU A 7 -2.10 -13.42 -11.77
CA GLU A 7 -3.12 -14.46 -11.67
C GLU A 7 -2.66 -15.63 -10.80
N ASN A 8 -1.36 -15.92 -10.79
CA ASN A 8 -0.83 -17.02 -10.00
C ASN A 8 -0.92 -16.73 -8.49
N TRP A 9 -0.62 -15.51 -8.05
CA TRP A 9 -0.73 -15.12 -6.64
C TRP A 9 -2.17 -15.01 -6.15
N ASP A 10 -3.06 -14.40 -6.92
CA ASP A 10 -4.49 -14.35 -6.58
C ASP A 10 -5.06 -15.76 -6.36
N LEU A 11 -4.68 -16.73 -7.22
CA LEU A 11 -5.09 -18.13 -7.05
C LEU A 11 -4.47 -18.79 -5.82
N LYS A 12 -3.17 -18.58 -5.58
CA LYS A 12 -2.45 -19.13 -4.44
C LYS A 12 -3.02 -18.65 -3.11
N LEU A 13 -3.43 -17.39 -3.06
CA LEU A 13 -4.01 -16.74 -1.88
C LEU A 13 -5.53 -16.92 -1.81
N ASN A 14 -6.17 -17.55 -2.81
CA ASN A 14 -7.61 -17.71 -2.93
C ASN A 14 -8.37 -16.37 -2.88
N ILE A 15 -7.85 -15.32 -3.52
CA ILE A 15 -8.42 -13.98 -3.57
C ILE A 15 -8.67 -13.51 -5.00
N ARG A 16 -9.38 -12.40 -5.17
CA ARG A 16 -9.70 -11.79 -6.46
C ARG A 16 -9.41 -10.31 -6.44
N THR A 17 -8.20 -9.92 -6.84
CA THR A 17 -7.75 -8.52 -6.80
C THR A 17 -7.34 -7.96 -8.15
N SER A 18 -7.18 -8.78 -9.20
CA SER A 18 -6.55 -8.39 -10.47
C SER A 18 -7.42 -7.54 -11.42
N VAL A 19 -8.70 -7.28 -11.10
CA VAL A 19 -9.58 -6.47 -11.95
C VAL A 19 -9.54 -5.01 -11.55
N TYR A 20 -9.21 -4.12 -12.47
CA TYR A 20 -9.21 -2.66 -12.29
C TYR A 20 -10.60 -2.11 -11.98
N ASP A 21 -10.68 -0.97 -11.28
CA ASP A 21 -11.94 -0.32 -10.96
C ASP A 21 -11.76 1.20 -10.85
N TYR A 22 -12.12 1.92 -11.89
CA TYR A 22 -12.00 3.39 -11.98
C TYR A 22 -13.33 4.12 -11.71
N SER A 23 -14.35 3.44 -11.21
CA SER A 23 -15.71 3.98 -11.09
C SER A 23 -15.87 5.10 -10.05
N GLN A 24 -14.88 5.36 -9.22
CA GLN A 24 -14.87 6.44 -8.22
C GLN A 24 -13.58 7.28 -8.30
N GLU A 25 -12.97 7.35 -9.48
CA GLU A 25 -11.84 8.23 -9.73
C GLU A 25 -12.30 9.70 -9.77
N ASP A 26 -11.59 10.59 -9.09
CA ASP A 26 -11.80 12.02 -9.09
C ASP A 26 -10.46 12.79 -9.04
N TYR A 27 -10.48 14.12 -8.94
CA TYR A 27 -9.28 14.95 -8.88
C TYR A 27 -8.38 14.72 -7.65
N GLN A 28 -8.87 14.07 -6.61
CA GLN A 28 -8.12 13.85 -5.36
C GLN A 28 -7.84 12.39 -5.08
N ASN A 29 -8.63 11.48 -5.68
CA ASN A 29 -8.55 10.04 -5.47
C ASN A 29 -8.41 9.33 -6.82
N TYR A 30 -7.42 8.45 -6.90
CA TYR A 30 -7.20 7.63 -8.09
C TYR A 30 -8.07 6.37 -8.08
N GLY A 31 -8.35 5.84 -9.26
CA GLY A 31 -9.05 4.56 -9.41
C GLY A 31 -8.28 3.39 -8.80
N TYR A 32 -8.95 2.27 -8.58
CA TYR A 32 -8.29 1.06 -8.09
C TYR A 32 -7.43 0.42 -9.18
N ASP A 33 -6.14 0.42 -8.93
CA ASP A 33 -5.11 -0.25 -9.71
C ASP A 33 -4.30 -1.17 -8.76
N PRO A 34 -4.32 -2.49 -8.97
CA PRO A 34 -3.63 -3.40 -8.05
C PRO A 34 -2.12 -3.37 -8.26
N THR A 35 -1.34 -3.16 -7.21
CA THR A 35 0.13 -3.26 -7.26
C THR A 35 0.55 -4.57 -7.93
N PRO A 36 1.43 -4.56 -8.95
CA PRO A 36 1.98 -5.77 -9.55
C PRO A 36 2.67 -6.65 -8.51
N TYR A 37 2.43 -7.97 -8.53
CA TYR A 37 3.05 -8.86 -7.54
C TYR A 37 4.58 -8.88 -7.61
N ILE A 38 5.18 -8.65 -8.78
CA ILE A 38 6.64 -8.52 -8.90
C ILE A 38 7.20 -7.39 -8.02
N VAL A 39 6.46 -6.29 -7.85
CA VAL A 39 6.83 -5.17 -6.97
C VAL A 39 6.75 -5.61 -5.51
N LEU A 40 5.73 -6.36 -5.14
CA LEU A 40 5.56 -6.89 -3.78
C LEU A 40 6.61 -7.95 -3.43
N GLU A 41 6.99 -8.78 -4.39
CA GLU A 41 8.08 -9.75 -4.24
C GLU A 41 9.42 -9.04 -4.00
N GLU A 42 9.70 -7.96 -4.74
CA GLU A 42 10.90 -7.14 -4.50
C GLU A 42 10.84 -6.42 -3.15
N LEU A 43 9.66 -5.93 -2.72
CA LEU A 43 9.48 -5.32 -1.41
C LEU A 43 9.82 -6.30 -0.28
N VAL A 44 9.34 -7.53 -0.36
CA VAL A 44 9.65 -8.57 0.63
C VAL A 44 11.15 -8.91 0.64
N LYS A 45 11.82 -8.97 -0.52
CA LYS A 45 13.26 -9.22 -0.63
C LYS A 45 14.14 -8.13 0.01
N LEU A 46 13.61 -6.92 0.23
CA LEU A 46 14.32 -5.87 0.96
C LEU A 46 14.58 -6.25 2.43
N ASP A 47 13.84 -7.20 2.96
CA ASP A 47 13.91 -7.64 4.37
C ASP A 47 13.74 -6.50 5.39
N MET A 48 13.00 -5.46 5.01
CA MET A 48 12.76 -4.28 5.84
C MET A 48 11.45 -4.35 6.63
N LEU A 49 10.56 -5.27 6.27
CA LEU A 49 9.33 -5.60 6.99
C LEU A 49 9.53 -6.87 7.81
N LYS A 50 9.05 -6.87 9.06
CA LYS A 50 9.18 -7.99 10.00
C LYS A 50 7.80 -8.46 10.47
N LYS A 51 7.75 -9.66 11.04
CA LYS A 51 6.52 -10.27 11.53
C LYS A 51 5.79 -9.44 12.57
N ASP A 52 6.53 -8.73 13.42
CA ASP A 52 5.96 -7.93 14.51
C ASP A 52 5.55 -6.51 14.05
N ASP A 53 5.76 -6.18 12.78
CA ASP A 53 5.34 -4.89 12.23
C ASP A 53 3.83 -4.82 12.03
N VAL A 54 3.31 -3.60 12.16
CA VAL A 54 1.95 -3.24 11.81
C VAL A 54 1.98 -2.31 10.60
N VAL A 55 1.47 -2.82 9.48
CA VAL A 55 1.44 -2.10 8.20
C VAL A 55 0.08 -1.45 7.99
N VAL A 56 0.04 -0.17 7.67
CA VAL A 56 -1.16 0.49 7.12
C VAL A 56 -1.03 0.60 5.61
N ASP A 57 -1.99 0.03 4.89
CA ASP A 57 -2.14 0.15 3.43
C ASP A 57 -3.18 1.22 3.13
N TYR A 58 -2.74 2.41 2.72
CA TYR A 58 -3.62 3.53 2.36
C TYR A 58 -4.11 3.43 0.92
N GLY A 59 -5.42 3.33 0.75
CA GLY A 59 -6.05 3.02 -0.54
C GLY A 59 -5.99 1.53 -0.82
N CYS A 60 -6.28 0.70 0.18
CA CYS A 60 -6.10 -0.75 0.12
C CYS A 60 -6.95 -1.46 -0.94
N GLY A 61 -7.99 -0.82 -1.45
CA GLY A 61 -8.87 -1.36 -2.47
C GLY A 61 -9.45 -2.72 -2.09
N LYS A 62 -9.03 -3.77 -2.80
CA LYS A 62 -9.48 -5.15 -2.57
C LYS A 62 -8.56 -5.96 -1.64
N GLY A 63 -7.59 -5.29 -0.98
CA GLY A 63 -6.74 -5.86 0.05
C GLY A 63 -5.52 -6.63 -0.42
N ARG A 64 -5.09 -6.52 -1.69
CA ARG A 64 -3.96 -7.28 -2.26
C ARG A 64 -2.71 -7.24 -1.38
N ILE A 65 -2.30 -6.05 -0.96
CA ILE A 65 -1.11 -5.83 -0.13
C ILE A 65 -1.23 -6.59 1.18
N GLY A 66 -2.37 -6.46 1.86
CA GLY A 66 -2.63 -7.10 3.14
C GLY A 66 -2.49 -8.62 3.07
N PHE A 67 -3.14 -9.26 2.11
CA PHE A 67 -3.06 -10.72 1.95
C PHE A 67 -1.65 -11.19 1.59
N PHE A 68 -0.97 -10.46 0.69
CA PHE A 68 0.37 -10.85 0.26
C PHE A 68 1.38 -10.72 1.40
N LEU A 69 1.42 -9.57 2.09
CA LEU A 69 2.37 -9.34 3.18
C LEU A 69 2.10 -10.26 4.38
N ASN A 70 0.85 -10.46 4.76
CA ASN A 70 0.50 -11.40 5.81
C ASN A 70 0.95 -12.83 5.47
N ASN A 71 0.72 -13.30 4.22
CA ASN A 71 1.16 -14.62 3.79
C ASN A 71 2.69 -14.78 3.76
N GLN A 72 3.43 -13.75 3.29
CA GLN A 72 4.88 -13.86 3.08
C GLN A 72 5.69 -13.55 4.34
N ILE A 73 5.21 -12.67 5.21
CA ILE A 73 5.95 -12.15 6.37
C ILE A 73 5.27 -12.53 7.68
N GLY A 74 3.93 -12.64 7.68
CA GLY A 74 3.13 -12.86 8.88
C GLY A 74 2.90 -11.59 9.69
N CYS A 75 3.12 -10.41 9.12
CA CYS A 75 2.86 -9.12 9.79
C CYS A 75 1.37 -8.78 9.83
N LYS A 76 1.01 -7.86 10.73
CA LYS A 76 -0.34 -7.31 10.78
C LYS A 76 -0.53 -6.26 9.69
N VAL A 77 -1.71 -6.24 9.05
CA VAL A 77 -2.03 -5.24 8.02
C VAL A 77 -3.42 -4.65 8.27
N ILE A 78 -3.47 -3.32 8.23
CA ILE A 78 -4.69 -2.53 8.33
C ILE A 78 -4.89 -1.85 6.98
N GLY A 79 -5.86 -2.32 6.20
CA GLY A 79 -6.24 -1.70 4.94
C GLY A 79 -7.22 -0.56 5.17
N VAL A 80 -6.88 0.65 4.75
CA VAL A 80 -7.73 1.85 4.86
C VAL A 80 -8.20 2.26 3.47
N ASP A 81 -9.52 2.39 3.29
CA ASP A 81 -10.09 2.87 2.03
C ASP A 81 -11.40 3.62 2.29
N HIS A 82 -11.71 4.61 1.46
CA HIS A 82 -12.97 5.37 1.51
C HIS A 82 -14.05 4.80 0.57
N ASN A 83 -13.71 3.77 -0.22
CA ASN A 83 -14.63 3.12 -1.15
C ASN A 83 -15.24 1.86 -0.53
N LYS A 84 -16.46 1.99 -0.01
CA LYS A 84 -17.21 0.87 0.60
C LYS A 84 -17.35 -0.35 -0.31
N ARG A 85 -17.46 -0.15 -1.63
CA ARG A 85 -17.61 -1.25 -2.59
C ARG A 85 -16.32 -2.06 -2.71
N LEU A 86 -15.16 -1.40 -2.70
CA LEU A 86 -13.87 -2.07 -2.72
C LEU A 86 -13.63 -2.80 -1.40
N LEU A 87 -13.93 -2.17 -0.27
CA LEU A 87 -13.82 -2.81 1.05
C LEU A 87 -14.71 -4.04 1.16
N LYS A 88 -15.93 -4.02 0.63
CA LYS A 88 -16.76 -5.23 0.60
C LYS A 88 -16.12 -6.37 -0.20
N LYS A 89 -15.40 -6.05 -1.28
CA LYS A 89 -14.62 -7.06 -2.03
C LYS A 89 -13.40 -7.54 -1.24
N ALA A 90 -12.75 -6.64 -0.47
CA ALA A 90 -11.65 -7.02 0.43
C ALA A 90 -12.12 -7.96 1.55
N GLU A 91 -13.26 -7.68 2.16
CA GLU A 91 -13.90 -8.56 3.16
C GLU A 91 -14.23 -9.94 2.58
N ASN A 92 -14.82 -10.00 1.37
CA ASN A 92 -15.08 -11.28 0.69
C ASN A 92 -13.78 -12.03 0.38
N ASN A 93 -12.70 -11.33 0.03
CA ASN A 93 -11.38 -11.92 -0.14
C ASN A 93 -10.84 -12.47 1.19
N LEU A 94 -11.08 -11.78 2.32
CA LEU A 94 -10.66 -12.26 3.64
C LEU A 94 -11.37 -13.57 4.02
N GLU A 95 -12.66 -13.68 3.72
CA GLU A 95 -13.41 -14.94 3.89
C GLU A 95 -12.79 -16.08 3.07
N ASN A 96 -12.43 -15.82 1.81
CA ASN A 96 -11.82 -16.80 0.91
C ASN A 96 -10.38 -17.18 1.28
N TYR A 97 -9.60 -16.21 1.74
CA TYR A 97 -8.22 -16.39 2.21
C TYR A 97 -8.12 -17.29 3.45
N GLY A 98 -9.15 -17.25 4.27
CA GLY A 98 -9.21 -17.87 5.59
C GLY A 98 -9.05 -16.82 6.68
N TYR A 99 -10.06 -16.68 7.52
CA TYR A 99 -10.10 -15.64 8.55
C TYR A 99 -8.82 -15.60 9.39
N THR A 100 -8.28 -14.39 9.54
CA THR A 100 -7.17 -14.08 10.43
C THR A 100 -7.45 -12.75 11.13
N ASN A 101 -6.99 -12.60 12.37
CA ASN A 101 -7.08 -11.34 13.10
C ASN A 101 -5.94 -10.37 12.72
N ASP A 102 -5.03 -10.80 11.86
CA ASP A 102 -3.87 -10.00 11.44
C ASP A 102 -4.16 -9.13 10.21
N ILE A 103 -5.33 -9.29 9.58
CA ILE A 103 -5.77 -8.43 8.48
C ILE A 103 -7.10 -7.79 8.87
N THR A 104 -7.16 -6.47 8.83
CA THR A 104 -8.39 -5.70 9.09
C THR A 104 -8.61 -4.66 8.01
N PHE A 105 -9.87 -4.34 7.72
CA PHE A 105 -10.24 -3.30 6.77
C PHE A 105 -11.04 -2.21 7.47
N VAL A 106 -10.66 -0.94 7.21
CA VAL A 106 -11.24 0.25 7.84
C VAL A 106 -11.83 1.17 6.76
N TYR A 107 -13.12 1.47 6.89
CA TYR A 107 -13.75 2.49 6.07
C TYR A 107 -13.43 3.87 6.66
N SER A 108 -12.52 4.58 6.03
CA SER A 108 -12.11 5.94 6.42
C SER A 108 -11.48 6.68 5.25
N LYS A 109 -11.54 8.00 5.28
CA LYS A 109 -10.59 8.78 4.46
C LYS A 109 -9.21 8.68 5.08
N ALA A 110 -8.19 8.68 4.22
CA ALA A 110 -6.80 8.52 4.65
C ALA A 110 -6.36 9.60 5.65
N GLU A 111 -6.75 10.86 5.40
CA GLU A 111 -6.41 12.00 6.24
C GLU A 111 -7.19 12.07 7.58
N GLU A 112 -8.25 11.29 7.71
CA GLU A 112 -9.04 11.18 8.95
C GLU A 112 -8.58 10.01 9.83
N TYR A 113 -7.91 9.01 9.25
CA TYR A 113 -7.47 7.83 9.97
C TYR A 113 -6.26 8.12 10.89
N MET A 114 -6.32 7.67 12.15
CA MET A 114 -5.22 7.75 13.12
C MET A 114 -4.54 6.38 13.26
N PRO A 115 -3.27 6.26 12.82
CA PRO A 115 -2.58 4.96 12.81
C PRO A 115 -1.81 4.69 14.11
N ASP A 116 -2.52 4.48 15.23
CA ASP A 116 -1.97 4.49 16.58
C ASP A 116 -0.70 3.64 16.80
N ASP A 117 -0.69 2.37 16.35
CA ASP A 117 0.42 1.43 16.59
C ASP A 117 1.20 1.08 15.32
N ALA A 118 0.79 1.57 14.17
CA ALA A 118 1.43 1.21 12.90
C ALA A 118 2.81 1.87 12.77
N ASN A 119 3.80 1.06 12.41
CA ASN A 119 5.18 1.50 12.19
C ASN A 119 5.60 1.42 10.71
N CYS A 120 4.79 0.82 9.85
CA CYS A 120 5.03 0.71 8.42
C CYS A 120 3.81 1.20 7.64
N PHE A 121 4.03 1.92 6.55
CA PHE A 121 2.98 2.50 5.73
C PHE A 121 3.24 2.19 4.27
N TYR A 122 2.23 1.67 3.56
CA TYR A 122 2.30 1.43 2.14
C TYR A 122 1.38 2.38 1.38
N LEU A 123 1.89 2.95 0.28
CA LEU A 123 1.15 3.88 -0.57
C LEU A 123 1.43 3.57 -2.06
N PHE A 124 0.38 3.38 -2.84
CA PHE A 124 0.47 3.29 -4.29
C PHE A 124 -0.37 4.41 -4.94
N ASN A 125 0.21 5.60 -5.16
CA ASN A 125 -0.48 6.76 -5.74
C ASN A 125 -1.96 6.90 -5.28
N PRO A 126 -2.30 6.75 -3.99
CA PRO A 126 -3.70 6.57 -3.61
C PRO A 126 -4.50 7.87 -3.67
N PHE A 127 -3.83 9.02 -3.62
CA PHE A 127 -4.44 10.36 -3.54
C PHE A 127 -3.45 11.47 -3.88
N SER A 128 -3.92 12.72 -3.95
CA SER A 128 -3.07 13.91 -4.22
C SER A 128 -2.03 14.16 -3.11
N THR A 129 -0.95 14.89 -3.44
CA THR A 129 0.06 15.30 -2.44
C THR A 129 -0.53 16.19 -1.34
N LYS A 130 -1.65 16.88 -1.60
CA LYS A 130 -2.38 17.65 -0.57
C LYS A 130 -2.92 16.73 0.53
N ILE A 131 -3.54 15.61 0.17
CA ILE A 131 -4.01 14.60 1.12
C ILE A 131 -2.82 13.93 1.79
N PHE A 132 -1.77 13.56 1.04
CA PHE A 132 -0.57 12.95 1.60
C PHE A 132 0.07 13.78 2.72
N ARG A 133 0.12 15.10 2.58
CA ARG A 133 0.62 16.00 3.63
C ARG A 133 -0.20 15.90 4.92
N GLN A 134 -1.50 15.69 4.83
CA GLN A 134 -2.38 15.51 5.99
C GLN A 134 -2.16 14.13 6.62
N VAL A 135 -2.08 13.08 5.79
CA VAL A 135 -1.71 11.72 6.23
C VAL A 135 -0.38 11.73 6.97
N LEU A 136 0.65 12.38 6.41
CA LEU A 136 1.96 12.46 7.03
C LEU A 136 1.92 13.18 8.40
N ARG A 137 1.07 14.20 8.57
CA ARG A 137 0.85 14.83 9.89
C ARG A 137 0.21 13.87 10.90
N LYS A 138 -0.74 13.05 10.46
CA LYS A 138 -1.36 12.02 11.32
C LYS A 138 -0.34 10.97 11.77
N ILE A 139 0.55 10.56 10.87
CA ILE A 139 1.65 9.64 11.18
C ILE A 139 2.62 10.27 12.20
N GLU A 140 2.98 11.55 12.02
CA GLU A 140 3.83 12.27 12.99
C GLU A 140 3.14 12.43 14.35
N GLU A 141 1.85 12.75 14.38
CA GLU A 141 1.06 12.85 15.60
C GLU A 141 1.03 11.52 16.34
N SER A 142 0.75 10.43 15.64
CA SER A 142 0.80 9.07 16.19
C SER A 142 2.18 8.71 16.75
N ARG A 143 3.27 9.06 16.03
CA ARG A 143 4.64 8.82 16.51
C ARG A 143 4.98 9.62 17.75
N LYS A 144 4.48 10.85 17.88
CA LYS A 144 4.67 11.65 19.11
C LYS A 144 4.01 11.03 20.33
N ASN A 145 2.81 10.45 20.13
CA ASN A 145 2.07 9.79 21.20
C ASN A 145 2.65 8.41 21.55
N ASN A 146 3.18 7.69 20.56
CA ASN A 146 3.82 6.40 20.71
C ASN A 146 5.14 6.38 19.91
N PRO A 147 6.29 6.75 20.53
CA PRO A 147 7.58 6.86 19.87
C PRO A 147 8.06 5.52 19.29
N ARG A 148 8.32 5.48 18.00
CA ARG A 148 8.81 4.31 17.26
C ARG A 148 9.45 4.71 15.93
N ASP A 149 10.26 3.83 15.37
CA ASP A 149 10.75 3.99 14.00
C ASP A 149 9.61 3.80 13.01
N ILE A 150 9.59 4.63 11.97
CA ILE A 150 8.54 4.59 10.95
C ILE A 150 9.16 4.47 9.56
N LEU A 151 8.67 3.48 8.81
CA LEU A 151 8.99 3.28 7.39
C LEU A 151 7.78 3.55 6.52
N ILE A 152 8.01 4.24 5.40
CA ILE A 152 6.99 4.52 4.38
C ILE A 152 7.46 3.91 3.06
N PHE A 153 6.72 2.94 2.56
CA PHE A 153 6.92 2.28 1.28
C PHE A 153 6.03 2.96 0.25
N PHE A 154 6.64 3.61 -0.70
CA PHE A 154 5.93 4.39 -1.71
C PHE A 154 6.16 3.79 -3.09
N TYR A 155 5.14 3.17 -3.68
CA TYR A 155 5.14 2.72 -5.05
C TYR A 155 4.40 3.73 -5.92
N TYR A 156 5.04 4.24 -6.98
CA TYR A 156 4.47 5.35 -7.73
C TYR A 156 5.06 5.55 -9.12
N SER A 157 4.29 6.26 -9.97
CA SER A 157 4.72 6.72 -11.28
C SER A 157 4.33 8.17 -11.60
N THR A 158 3.48 8.82 -10.79
CA THR A 158 2.95 10.16 -11.07
C THR A 158 4.01 11.25 -10.94
N ILE A 159 3.92 12.26 -11.84
CA ILE A 159 4.84 13.41 -11.85
C ILE A 159 4.70 14.25 -10.58
N GLU A 160 3.50 14.34 -10.02
CA GLU A 160 3.23 15.08 -8.81
C GLU A 160 4.08 14.60 -7.63
N TYR A 161 4.11 13.29 -7.40
CA TYR A 161 4.94 12.70 -6.35
C TYR A 161 6.44 12.75 -6.65
N LYS A 162 6.83 12.58 -7.92
CA LYS A 162 8.23 12.73 -8.34
C LYS A 162 8.79 14.12 -8.02
N MET A 163 7.96 15.16 -8.13
CA MET A 163 8.35 16.54 -7.80
C MET A 163 8.28 16.82 -6.31
N TYR A 164 7.31 16.24 -5.59
CA TYR A 164 7.07 16.55 -4.19
C TYR A 164 8.01 15.81 -3.23
N LEU A 165 8.17 14.50 -3.37
CA LEU A 165 8.91 13.68 -2.40
C LEU A 165 10.34 14.17 -2.12
N PRO A 166 11.14 14.62 -3.13
CA PRO A 166 12.48 15.17 -2.87
C PRO A 166 12.48 16.45 -2.04
N THR A 167 11.36 17.18 -1.96
CA THR A 167 11.23 18.42 -1.19
C THR A 167 10.74 18.20 0.25
N GLU A 168 10.25 17.01 0.57
CA GLU A 168 9.68 16.69 1.87
C GLU A 168 10.78 16.38 2.90
N LYS A 169 11.15 17.38 3.69
CA LYS A 169 12.28 17.32 4.65
C LYS A 169 12.09 16.34 5.81
N ARG A 170 10.85 15.95 6.09
CA ARG A 170 10.52 14.98 7.15
C ARG A 170 10.87 13.55 6.75
N LEU A 171 11.03 13.31 5.45
CA LEU A 171 11.33 11.99 4.89
C LEU A 171 12.80 11.89 4.50
N GLU A 172 13.42 10.78 4.87
CA GLU A 172 14.76 10.38 4.43
C GLU A 172 14.63 9.19 3.50
N LEU A 173 15.03 9.35 2.23
CA LEU A 173 15.07 8.24 1.28
C LEU A 173 16.18 7.26 1.70
N ILE A 174 15.81 6.01 1.99
CA ILE A 174 16.77 4.96 2.40
C ILE A 174 16.95 3.86 1.35
N LYS A 175 15.98 3.68 0.45
CA LYS A 175 16.05 2.71 -0.64
C LYS A 175 15.21 3.15 -1.83
N SER A 176 15.68 2.86 -3.04
CA SER A 176 14.91 3.04 -4.28
C SER A 176 15.15 1.85 -5.21
N ILE A 177 14.09 1.31 -5.78
CA ILE A 177 14.09 0.27 -6.81
C ILE A 177 13.30 0.81 -8.00
N GLU A 178 13.89 0.73 -9.19
CA GLU A 178 13.24 1.11 -10.44
C GLU A 178 12.72 -0.13 -11.17
N PHE A 179 11.50 -0.02 -11.68
CA PHE A 179 10.89 -1.04 -12.52
C PHE A 179 10.69 -0.50 -13.92
N SER A 180 11.20 -1.21 -14.91
CA SER A 180 10.91 -0.88 -16.30
C SER A 180 9.45 -1.18 -16.60
N LYS A 181 8.90 -0.49 -17.59
CA LYS A 181 7.53 -0.72 -18.06
C LYS A 181 7.27 -2.16 -18.49
N GLU A 182 8.28 -2.81 -19.07
CA GLU A 182 8.19 -4.23 -19.48
C GLU A 182 8.09 -5.16 -18.27
N THR A 183 8.83 -4.86 -17.19
CA THR A 183 8.83 -5.67 -15.96
C THR A 183 7.47 -5.66 -15.28
N ILE A 184 6.84 -4.50 -15.20
CA ILE A 184 5.54 -4.34 -14.52
C ILE A 184 4.34 -4.41 -15.46
N ASN A 185 4.59 -4.57 -16.76
CA ASN A 185 3.56 -4.56 -17.81
C ASN A 185 2.67 -3.31 -17.76
N ASP A 186 3.30 -2.13 -17.65
CA ASP A 186 2.66 -0.83 -17.57
C ASP A 186 3.14 0.09 -18.70
N ILE A 187 2.41 1.17 -18.94
CA ILE A 187 2.77 2.19 -19.95
C ILE A 187 3.98 2.99 -19.48
N ASN A 188 4.12 3.22 -18.15
CA ASN A 188 5.16 4.03 -17.54
C ASN A 188 6.06 3.21 -16.62
N PRO A 189 7.38 3.53 -16.56
CA PRO A 189 8.25 2.98 -15.53
C PRO A 189 7.83 3.52 -14.14
N ALA A 190 7.95 2.68 -13.13
CA ALA A 190 7.60 3.03 -11.76
C ALA A 190 8.78 2.83 -10.80
N LYS A 191 8.64 3.37 -9.59
CA LYS A 191 9.61 3.23 -8.51
C LYS A 191 8.94 2.72 -7.25
N LEU A 192 9.64 1.84 -6.54
CA LEU A 192 9.37 1.56 -5.14
C LEU A 192 10.47 2.26 -4.32
N GLU A 193 10.07 3.24 -3.55
CA GLU A 193 10.96 3.98 -2.66
C GLU A 193 10.58 3.74 -1.21
N VAL A 194 11.59 3.59 -0.37
CA VAL A 194 11.40 3.43 1.07
C VAL A 194 11.98 4.64 1.77
N PHE A 195 11.15 5.29 2.55
CA PHE A 195 11.53 6.44 3.36
C PHE A 195 11.46 6.12 4.84
N ARG A 196 12.37 6.72 5.61
CA ARG A 196 12.28 6.80 7.07
C ARG A 196 11.70 8.18 7.45
N LEU A 197 10.76 8.20 8.38
CA LEU A 197 10.30 9.45 9.00
C LEU A 197 11.36 9.91 10.02
N LYS A 198 11.89 11.14 9.83
CA LYS A 198 12.92 11.77 10.70
C LYS A 198 12.38 12.17 12.07
#